data_15485eb2b72a5c40080de1bd7509237a
#
_entry.id   15485eb2b72a5c40080de1bd7509237a
#
_cell.length_a   1.000
_cell.length_b   1.000
_cell.length_c   1.000
_cell.angle_alpha   90.00
_cell.angle_beta   90.00
_cell.angle_gamma   90.00
#
_symmetry.space_group_name_H-M   'P 1'
#
loop_
_entity.id
_entity.type
_entity.pdbx_description
1 polymer ?
#
loop_
_entity_poly.entity_id
_entity_poly.type
_entity_poly.pdbx_seq_one_letter_code
_entity_poly.pdbx_strand_id
1 'polypeptide(L)'
;EFDFTTADGIQHTLWKPSTSGLNQLKAAFETVEHAYIADGHHRVASSLRMAEAHPDQKRSHAFMALLVSGGELMFRGFHRNVRMTDDQECKRVLATLPSLRGAHWIPGCNHTEPSEGSILLRGAINGELNVSEAIMDRGMTPAEWLQNDVLAPLFGIEEPRTDGRLEYIAGDIHQQALEDAAADPQSLTFIMPSMTFEGLQKVADNGRYLPPKSTWIAPKLRSGMTLFDFGPAS
;
A
#
# COMPACT_ATOMS: atom_id res chain seq x y z
N GLU A 1 -4.89 28.90 -10.90
CA GLU A 1 -5.24 27.85 -11.84
C GLU A 1 -3.99 27.45 -12.58
N PHE A 2 -3.77 26.17 -12.69
CA PHE A 2 -2.60 25.60 -13.34
C PHE A 2 -3.05 24.56 -14.34
N ASP A 3 -2.38 24.51 -15.47
CA ASP A 3 -2.54 23.46 -16.48
C ASP A 3 -1.16 23.17 -17.07
N PHE A 4 -0.68 21.94 -16.88
CA PHE A 4 0.61 21.51 -17.41
C PHE A 4 0.66 19.99 -17.58
N THR A 5 1.54 19.55 -18.46
CA THR A 5 1.79 18.13 -18.70
C THR A 5 3.18 17.77 -18.19
N THR A 6 3.27 16.70 -17.41
CA THR A 6 4.55 16.18 -16.91
C THR A 6 5.25 15.30 -17.95
N ALA A 7 6.54 15.01 -17.73
CA ALA A 7 7.36 14.24 -18.68
C ALA A 7 6.82 12.82 -18.97
N ASP A 8 6.03 12.27 -18.07
CA ASP A 8 5.33 10.99 -18.22
C ASP A 8 4.01 11.09 -19.01
N GLY A 9 3.71 12.27 -19.60
CA GLY A 9 2.52 12.51 -20.41
C GLY A 9 1.23 12.77 -19.64
N ILE A 10 1.28 12.84 -18.29
CA ILE A 10 0.10 13.09 -17.47
C ILE A 10 -0.18 14.59 -17.41
N GLN A 11 -1.41 14.96 -17.79
CA GLN A 11 -1.89 16.33 -17.67
C GLN A 11 -2.45 16.59 -16.27
N HIS A 12 -2.04 17.70 -15.68
CA HIS A 12 -2.49 18.18 -14.39
C HIS A 12 -3.17 19.53 -14.56
N THR A 13 -4.44 19.62 -14.19
CA THR A 13 -5.20 20.86 -14.23
C THR A 13 -5.79 21.14 -12.85
N LEU A 14 -5.58 22.33 -12.34
CA LEU A 14 -6.10 22.78 -11.04
C LEU A 14 -7.01 23.99 -11.23
N TRP A 15 -8.24 23.89 -10.77
CA TRP A 15 -9.22 24.97 -10.77
C TRP A 15 -9.48 25.46 -9.34
N LYS A 16 -9.61 26.78 -9.22
CA LYS A 16 -10.09 27.40 -7.99
C LYS A 16 -11.58 27.65 -8.15
N PRO A 17 -12.45 27.14 -7.24
CA PRO A 17 -13.87 27.38 -7.32
C PRO A 17 -14.20 28.86 -7.06
N SER A 18 -15.29 29.35 -7.66
CA SER A 18 -15.90 30.64 -7.31
C SER A 18 -16.46 30.58 -5.88
N THR A 19 -16.82 31.73 -5.30
CA THR A 19 -17.45 31.78 -3.96
C THR A 19 -18.72 30.95 -3.92
N SER A 20 -19.58 31.04 -4.93
CA SER A 20 -20.81 30.24 -5.00
C SER A 20 -20.50 28.74 -5.16
N GLY A 21 -19.49 28.36 -5.98
CA GLY A 21 -19.05 26.99 -6.13
C GLY A 21 -18.48 26.41 -4.83
N LEU A 22 -17.74 27.23 -4.06
CA LEU A 22 -17.24 26.82 -2.74
C LEU A 22 -18.38 26.53 -1.76
N ASN A 23 -19.45 27.35 -1.76
CA ASN A 23 -20.61 27.10 -0.90
C ASN A 23 -21.36 25.82 -1.31
N GLN A 24 -21.48 25.54 -2.61
CA GLN A 24 -22.07 24.29 -3.11
C GLN A 24 -21.23 23.08 -2.69
N LEU A 25 -19.90 23.15 -2.82
CA LEU A 25 -19.01 22.11 -2.37
C LEU A 25 -19.14 21.85 -0.87
N LYS A 26 -19.14 22.91 -0.04
CA LYS A 26 -19.33 22.75 1.41
C LYS A 26 -20.64 22.05 1.74
N ALA A 27 -21.75 22.47 1.13
CA ALA A 27 -23.06 21.83 1.34
C ALA A 27 -23.06 20.36 0.90
N ALA A 28 -22.39 20.02 -0.20
CA ALA A 28 -22.26 18.64 -0.65
C ALA A 28 -21.44 17.80 0.34
N PHE A 29 -20.35 18.35 0.90
CA PHE A 29 -19.54 17.64 1.89
C PHE A 29 -20.21 17.46 3.25
N GLU A 30 -21.22 18.27 3.60
CA GLU A 30 -22.03 18.05 4.82
C GLU A 30 -22.80 16.73 4.80
N THR A 31 -23.02 16.13 3.64
CA THR A 31 -23.69 14.83 3.48
C THR A 31 -22.72 13.65 3.48
N VAL A 32 -21.41 13.89 3.50
CA VAL A 32 -20.38 12.84 3.52
C VAL A 32 -20.14 12.42 4.97
N GLU A 33 -20.64 11.26 5.34
CA GLU A 33 -20.54 10.74 6.71
C GLU A 33 -19.12 10.33 7.07
N HIS A 34 -18.39 9.71 6.13
CA HIS A 34 -17.05 9.15 6.37
C HIS A 34 -16.10 9.43 5.21
N ALA A 35 -14.85 9.66 5.57
CA ALA A 35 -13.73 9.70 4.63
C ALA A 35 -12.61 8.77 5.14
N TYR A 36 -12.02 8.01 4.24
CA TYR A 36 -10.96 7.05 4.56
C TYR A 36 -9.60 7.58 4.15
N ILE A 37 -8.60 7.40 5.01
CA ILE A 37 -7.23 7.79 4.68
C ILE A 37 -6.64 6.75 3.72
N ALA A 38 -6.60 7.09 2.44
CA ALA A 38 -6.02 6.22 1.42
C ALA A 38 -4.48 6.30 1.39
N ASP A 39 -3.91 7.49 1.55
CA ASP A 39 -2.46 7.72 1.63
C ASP A 39 -2.15 8.86 2.59
N GLY A 40 -0.94 8.91 3.11
CA GLY A 40 -0.46 10.00 3.96
C GLY A 40 -0.76 9.85 5.44
N HIS A 41 -0.94 8.64 5.97
CA HIS A 41 -1.16 8.38 7.40
C HIS A 41 -0.16 9.12 8.32
N HIS A 42 1.13 9.16 7.96
CA HIS A 42 2.14 9.88 8.73
C HIS A 42 1.95 11.41 8.67
N ARG A 43 1.46 11.94 7.55
CA ARG A 43 1.15 13.38 7.41
C ARG A 43 -0.03 13.78 8.29
N VAL A 44 -1.08 12.98 8.29
CA VAL A 44 -2.25 13.18 9.17
C VAL A 44 -1.84 13.11 10.64
N ALA A 45 -1.09 12.07 11.04
CA ALA A 45 -0.59 11.94 12.40
C ALA A 45 0.34 13.09 12.82
N SER A 46 1.13 13.63 11.91
CA SER A 46 1.98 14.79 12.18
C SER A 46 1.16 16.08 12.33
N SER A 47 0.09 16.24 11.52
CA SER A 47 -0.82 17.39 11.65
C SER A 47 -1.59 17.36 12.97
N LEU A 48 -1.98 16.17 13.44
CA LEU A 48 -2.62 16.02 14.75
C LEU A 48 -1.68 16.44 15.89
N ARG A 49 -0.44 15.95 15.88
CA ARG A 49 0.58 16.36 16.86
C ARG A 49 0.87 17.85 16.81
N MET A 50 0.84 18.46 15.63
CA MET A 50 1.00 19.90 15.47
C MET A 50 -0.15 20.68 16.13
N ALA A 51 -1.40 20.21 15.96
CA ALA A 51 -2.57 20.80 16.60
C ALA A 51 -2.49 20.69 18.13
N GLU A 52 -2.07 19.56 18.66
CA GLU A 52 -1.89 19.33 20.10
C GLU A 52 -0.76 20.21 20.69
N ALA A 53 0.32 20.42 19.95
CA ALA A 53 1.45 21.26 20.38
C ALA A 53 1.14 22.76 20.31
N HIS A 54 0.22 23.16 19.45
CA HIS A 54 -0.13 24.57 19.21
C HIS A 54 -1.65 24.80 19.24
N PRO A 55 -2.31 24.60 20.40
CA PRO A 55 -3.77 24.64 20.50
C PRO A 55 -4.37 26.03 20.18
N ASP A 56 -3.63 27.10 20.38
CA ASP A 56 -4.07 28.47 20.13
C ASP A 56 -3.92 28.91 18.67
N GLN A 57 -3.21 28.15 17.86
CA GLN A 57 -3.00 28.41 16.43
C GLN A 57 -4.15 27.85 15.60
N LYS A 58 -5.10 28.66 15.17
CA LYS A 58 -6.28 28.20 14.41
C LYS A 58 -5.92 27.35 13.18
N ARG A 59 -4.83 27.66 12.49
CA ARG A 59 -4.40 26.93 11.30
C ARG A 59 -3.77 25.56 11.61
N SER A 60 -3.26 25.34 12.83
CA SER A 60 -2.74 24.04 13.23
C SER A 60 -3.83 22.98 13.35
N HIS A 61 -5.10 23.39 13.53
CA HIS A 61 -6.25 22.50 13.60
C HIS A 61 -6.82 22.07 12.23
N ALA A 62 -6.09 22.34 11.16
CA ALA A 62 -6.48 21.95 9.81
C ALA A 62 -5.27 21.39 9.06
N PHE A 63 -5.53 20.58 8.08
CA PHE A 63 -4.53 20.10 7.14
C PHE A 63 -5.10 20.03 5.73
N MET A 64 -4.23 20.05 4.74
CA MET A 64 -4.64 19.92 3.34
C MET A 64 -4.92 18.47 3.02
N ALA A 65 -6.10 18.20 2.46
CA ALA A 65 -6.50 16.90 1.98
C ALA A 65 -6.92 16.96 0.51
N LEU A 66 -6.59 15.94 -0.24
CA LEU A 66 -7.21 15.62 -1.52
C LEU A 66 -8.30 14.59 -1.27
N LEU A 67 -9.53 14.92 -1.64
CA LEU A 67 -10.65 14.00 -1.56
C LEU A 67 -10.92 13.42 -2.95
N VAL A 68 -10.99 12.12 -3.04
CA VAL A 68 -11.18 11.38 -4.28
C VAL A 68 -12.28 10.34 -4.07
N SER A 69 -13.13 10.14 -5.06
CA SER A 69 -14.10 9.05 -5.03
C SER A 69 -13.37 7.71 -5.00
N GLY A 70 -13.84 6.76 -4.18
CA GLY A 70 -13.25 5.42 -4.08
C GLY A 70 -13.17 4.69 -5.41
N GLY A 71 -14.14 4.92 -6.32
CA GLY A 71 -14.15 4.35 -7.65
C GLY A 71 -13.11 4.92 -8.64
N GLU A 72 -12.51 6.06 -8.31
CA GLU A 72 -11.44 6.70 -9.10
C GLU A 72 -10.03 6.29 -8.66
N LEU A 73 -9.92 5.50 -7.60
CA LEU A 73 -8.64 5.04 -7.08
C LEU A 73 -8.33 3.62 -7.54
N MET A 74 -7.13 3.44 -8.04
CA MET A 74 -6.56 2.11 -8.26
C MET A 74 -5.74 1.71 -7.02
N PHE A 75 -6.04 0.54 -6.51
CA PHE A 75 -5.30 -0.07 -5.42
C PHE A 75 -4.45 -1.20 -5.96
N ARG A 76 -3.14 -1.13 -5.79
CA ARG A 76 -2.22 -2.20 -6.16
C ARG A 76 -1.46 -2.68 -4.93
N GLY A 77 -0.97 -3.91 -4.96
CA GLY A 77 -0.11 -4.43 -3.91
C GLY A 77 1.28 -3.78 -3.94
N PHE A 78 1.92 -3.66 -2.80
CA PHE A 78 3.37 -3.56 -2.75
C PHE A 78 3.93 -4.96 -2.76
N HIS A 79 4.74 -5.28 -3.77
CA HIS A 79 5.43 -6.56 -3.82
C HIS A 79 6.63 -6.54 -2.87
N ARG A 80 7.11 -7.73 -2.52
CA ARG A 80 8.25 -7.89 -1.61
C ARG A 80 9.27 -8.76 -2.27
N ASN A 81 10.49 -8.26 -2.38
CA ASN A 81 11.62 -9.03 -2.83
C ASN A 81 12.52 -9.35 -1.63
N VAL A 82 12.77 -10.62 -1.37
CA VAL A 82 13.63 -11.09 -0.29
C VAL A 82 14.89 -11.66 -0.88
N ARG A 83 16.03 -11.12 -0.50
CA ARG A 83 17.33 -11.71 -0.82
C ARG A 83 17.65 -12.81 0.17
N MET A 84 17.85 -14.01 -0.35
CA MET A 84 18.24 -15.18 0.44
C MET A 84 19.73 -15.15 0.75
N THR A 85 20.10 -15.71 1.88
CA THR A 85 21.49 -15.74 2.34
C THR A 85 22.33 -16.77 1.61
N ASP A 86 21.73 -17.91 1.25
CA ASP A 86 22.38 -19.02 0.56
C ASP A 86 21.38 -20.03 -0.03
N ASP A 87 21.89 -20.99 -0.77
CA ASP A 87 21.10 -22.07 -1.39
C ASP A 87 20.38 -22.98 -0.37
N GLN A 88 20.88 -23.07 0.85
CA GLN A 88 20.25 -23.89 1.90
C GLN A 88 18.98 -23.22 2.43
N GLU A 89 18.99 -21.90 2.53
CA GLU A 89 17.79 -21.14 2.85
C GLU A 89 16.72 -21.35 1.79
N CYS A 90 17.06 -21.29 0.51
CA CYS A 90 16.15 -21.58 -0.59
C CYS A 90 15.54 -22.98 -0.48
N LYS A 91 16.35 -24.00 -0.26
CA LYS A 91 15.88 -25.40 -0.09
C LYS A 91 14.96 -25.54 1.12
N ARG A 92 15.30 -24.91 2.24
CA ARG A 92 14.49 -24.92 3.46
C ARG A 92 13.14 -24.27 3.23
N VAL A 93 13.11 -23.09 2.60
CA VAL A 93 11.88 -22.37 2.27
C VAL A 93 11.00 -23.22 1.36
N LEU A 94 11.55 -23.74 0.26
CA LEU A 94 10.83 -24.59 -0.69
C LEU A 94 10.24 -25.85 -0.01
N ALA A 95 10.97 -26.48 0.89
CA ALA A 95 10.48 -27.65 1.62
C ALA A 95 9.36 -27.31 2.61
N THR A 96 9.28 -26.06 3.08
CA THR A 96 8.29 -25.62 4.07
C THR A 96 7.00 -25.14 3.43
N LEU A 97 7.05 -24.59 2.20
CA LEU A 97 5.87 -24.02 1.52
C LEU A 97 4.64 -24.94 1.51
N PRO A 98 4.75 -26.27 1.22
CA PRO A 98 3.60 -27.15 1.20
C PRO A 98 2.93 -27.36 2.56
N SER A 99 3.61 -27.06 3.66
CA SER A 99 3.15 -27.25 5.03
C SER A 99 2.74 -25.96 5.74
N LEU A 100 2.73 -24.82 5.02
CA LEU A 100 2.33 -23.53 5.58
C LEU A 100 0.88 -23.56 6.04
N ARG A 101 0.67 -23.12 7.27
CA ARG A 101 -0.69 -23.00 7.81
C ARG A 101 -1.43 -21.84 7.15
N GLY A 102 -2.68 -22.11 6.78
CA GLY A 102 -3.56 -21.07 6.26
C GLY A 102 -3.31 -20.71 4.78
N ALA A 103 -2.49 -21.47 4.07
CA ALA A 103 -2.33 -21.34 2.63
C ALA A 103 -2.16 -22.69 1.94
N HIS A 104 -2.55 -22.74 0.67
CA HIS A 104 -2.31 -23.87 -0.22
C HIS A 104 -1.23 -23.50 -1.23
N TRP A 105 -0.15 -24.29 -1.28
CA TRP A 105 0.96 -24.10 -2.20
C TRP A 105 0.70 -24.79 -3.54
N ILE A 106 0.86 -24.05 -4.65
CA ILE A 106 0.77 -24.53 -6.01
C ILE A 106 2.10 -24.25 -6.72
N PRO A 107 2.93 -25.26 -6.96
CA PRO A 107 4.21 -25.07 -7.64
C PRO A 107 4.05 -24.80 -9.13
N GLY A 108 4.98 -24.05 -9.72
CA GLY A 108 5.10 -23.86 -11.17
C GLY A 108 3.99 -23.05 -11.83
N CYS A 109 3.28 -22.22 -11.07
CA CYS A 109 2.23 -21.36 -11.59
C CYS A 109 2.79 -20.26 -12.51
N ASN A 110 2.17 -20.05 -13.67
CA ASN A 110 2.59 -19.06 -14.69
C ASN A 110 1.66 -17.81 -14.74
N HIS A 111 0.79 -17.61 -13.74
CA HIS A 111 -0.03 -16.41 -13.68
C HIS A 111 0.86 -15.17 -13.56
N THR A 112 0.49 -14.08 -14.21
CA THR A 112 1.21 -12.80 -14.13
C THR A 112 0.67 -11.89 -13.04
N GLU A 113 -0.62 -12.05 -12.71
CA GLU A 113 -1.30 -11.28 -11.66
C GLU A 113 -1.90 -12.25 -10.63
N PRO A 114 -1.76 -11.98 -9.33
CA PRO A 114 -2.40 -12.78 -8.29
C PRO A 114 -3.91 -12.51 -8.24
N SER A 115 -4.69 -13.55 -7.99
CA SER A 115 -6.10 -13.40 -7.64
C SER A 115 -6.28 -12.87 -6.23
N GLU A 116 -7.49 -12.46 -5.87
CA GLU A 116 -7.81 -12.07 -4.49
C GLU A 116 -7.45 -13.22 -3.52
N GLY A 117 -6.71 -12.90 -2.47
CA GLY A 117 -6.24 -13.89 -1.49
C GLY A 117 -5.04 -14.73 -1.94
N SER A 118 -4.50 -14.54 -3.15
CA SER A 118 -3.31 -15.28 -3.58
C SER A 118 -2.05 -14.41 -3.58
N ILE A 119 -0.89 -15.06 -3.45
CA ILE A 119 0.43 -14.44 -3.54
C ILE A 119 1.26 -15.26 -4.51
N LEU A 120 1.76 -14.62 -5.59
CA LEU A 120 2.64 -15.32 -6.52
C LEU A 120 4.09 -15.22 -6.05
N LEU A 121 4.83 -16.30 -6.24
CA LEU A 121 6.27 -16.36 -5.98
C LEU A 121 7.01 -16.40 -7.32
N ARG A 122 8.06 -15.58 -7.45
CA ARG A 122 8.92 -15.52 -8.64
C ARG A 122 10.39 -15.42 -8.22
N GLY A 123 11.27 -15.99 -9.04
CA GLY A 123 12.70 -15.98 -8.83
C GLY A 123 13.24 -17.37 -8.52
N ALA A 124 13.94 -17.53 -7.42
CA ALA A 124 14.49 -18.83 -6.99
C ALA A 124 13.42 -19.92 -6.83
N ILE A 125 12.18 -19.53 -6.53
CA ILE A 125 11.03 -20.42 -6.40
C ILE A 125 9.87 -19.79 -7.20
N ASN A 126 9.21 -20.61 -8.04
CA ASN A 126 8.05 -20.18 -8.81
C ASN A 126 6.80 -20.95 -8.39
N GLY A 127 5.73 -20.23 -8.13
CA GLY A 127 4.45 -20.83 -7.73
C GLY A 127 3.47 -19.81 -7.17
N GLU A 128 2.47 -20.31 -6.47
CA GLU A 128 1.38 -19.52 -5.89
C GLU A 128 1.03 -20.02 -4.49
N LEU A 129 0.80 -19.11 -3.57
CA LEU A 129 0.26 -19.36 -2.26
C LEU A 129 -1.16 -18.82 -2.20
N ASN A 130 -2.14 -19.71 -2.14
CA ASN A 130 -3.54 -19.34 -1.94
C ASN A 130 -3.84 -19.30 -0.45
N VAL A 131 -3.95 -18.09 0.10
CA VAL A 131 -4.31 -17.86 1.51
C VAL A 131 -5.77 -18.27 1.71
N SER A 132 -6.04 -19.08 2.72
CA SER A 132 -7.36 -19.64 2.94
C SER A 132 -8.39 -18.55 3.31
N GLU A 133 -9.63 -18.75 2.86
CA GLU A 133 -10.76 -17.86 3.21
C GLU A 133 -10.91 -17.72 4.73
N ALA A 134 -10.70 -18.78 5.51
CA ALA A 134 -10.76 -18.73 6.96
C ALA A 134 -9.78 -17.75 7.61
N ILE A 135 -8.64 -17.45 6.96
CA ILE A 135 -7.71 -16.42 7.39
C ILE A 135 -8.25 -15.04 7.00
N MET A 136 -8.75 -14.91 5.78
CA MET A 136 -9.33 -13.67 5.25
C MET A 136 -10.60 -13.26 6.02
N ASP A 137 -11.46 -14.21 6.36
CA ASP A 137 -12.70 -14.00 7.14
C ASP A 137 -12.44 -13.48 8.56
N ARG A 138 -11.27 -13.80 9.12
CA ARG A 138 -10.81 -13.20 10.39
C ARG A 138 -10.29 -11.77 10.24
N GLY A 139 -10.38 -11.23 9.02
CA GLY A 139 -9.93 -9.89 8.68
C GLY A 139 -8.41 -9.77 8.49
N MET A 140 -7.66 -10.86 8.48
CA MET A 140 -6.23 -10.83 8.17
C MET A 140 -6.03 -10.64 6.67
N THR A 141 -5.22 -9.67 6.29
CA THR A 141 -4.89 -9.44 4.88
C THR A 141 -3.77 -10.38 4.41
N PRO A 142 -3.64 -10.66 3.09
CA PRO A 142 -2.51 -11.42 2.56
C PRO A 142 -1.15 -10.84 2.96
N ALA A 143 -1.06 -9.52 3.12
CA ALA A 143 0.16 -8.85 3.55
C ALA A 143 0.51 -9.13 5.02
N GLU A 144 -0.49 -9.15 5.91
CA GLU A 144 -0.31 -9.52 7.31
C GLU A 144 0.04 -10.99 7.45
N TRP A 145 -0.66 -11.86 6.71
CA TRP A 145 -0.37 -13.28 6.71
C TRP A 145 1.06 -13.55 6.21
N LEU A 146 1.47 -12.94 5.09
CA LEU A 146 2.83 -13.09 4.56
C LEU A 146 3.88 -12.68 5.60
N GLN A 147 3.65 -11.57 6.32
CA GLN A 147 4.59 -11.13 7.35
C GLN A 147 4.69 -12.13 8.49
N ASN A 148 3.54 -12.58 9.02
CA ASN A 148 3.47 -13.35 10.26
C ASN A 148 3.81 -14.84 10.06
N ASP A 149 3.41 -15.40 8.92
CA ASP A 149 3.48 -16.85 8.67
C ASP A 149 4.59 -17.24 7.68
N VAL A 150 5.19 -16.26 6.98
CA VAL A 150 6.25 -16.52 6.00
C VAL A 150 7.52 -15.71 6.31
N LEU A 151 7.45 -14.37 6.28
CA LEU A 151 8.66 -13.54 6.37
C LEU A 151 9.35 -13.65 7.74
N ALA A 152 8.60 -13.55 8.82
CA ALA A 152 9.17 -13.68 10.16
C ALA A 152 9.66 -15.11 10.45
N PRO A 153 8.86 -16.19 10.30
CA PRO A 153 9.30 -17.52 10.69
C PRO A 153 10.28 -18.17 9.73
N LEU A 154 10.20 -17.94 8.41
CA LEU A 154 11.07 -18.63 7.44
C LEU A 154 12.34 -17.84 7.12
N PHE A 155 12.28 -16.52 7.10
CA PHE A 155 13.40 -15.65 6.77
C PHE A 155 13.98 -14.91 7.97
N GLY A 156 13.34 -14.98 9.15
CA GLY A 156 13.74 -14.23 10.34
C GLY A 156 13.56 -12.70 10.18
N ILE A 157 12.69 -12.26 9.27
CA ILE A 157 12.41 -10.85 9.01
C ILE A 157 11.30 -10.39 9.97
N GLU A 158 11.67 -10.07 11.19
CA GLU A 158 10.74 -9.61 12.23
C GLU A 158 10.40 -8.13 12.08
N GLU A 159 11.41 -7.31 11.72
CA GLU A 159 11.27 -5.86 11.52
C GLU A 159 11.42 -5.50 10.03
N PRO A 160 10.36 -5.62 9.22
CA PRO A 160 10.44 -5.50 7.77
C PRO A 160 10.81 -4.09 7.27
N ARG A 161 10.78 -3.07 8.13
CA ARG A 161 11.19 -1.70 7.77
C ARG A 161 12.70 -1.49 7.77
N THR A 162 13.42 -2.29 8.51
CA THR A 162 14.86 -2.13 8.77
C THR A 162 15.70 -3.29 8.28
N ASP A 163 15.09 -4.42 7.90
CA ASP A 163 15.83 -5.56 7.36
C ASP A 163 16.30 -5.24 5.93
N GLY A 164 17.61 -5.18 5.75
CA GLY A 164 18.24 -4.85 4.46
C GLY A 164 18.10 -5.92 3.37
N ARG A 165 17.56 -7.12 3.69
CA ARG A 165 17.27 -8.19 2.72
C ARG A 165 15.89 -8.04 2.08
N LEU A 166 15.00 -7.24 2.69
CA LEU A 166 13.64 -7.04 2.20
C LEU A 166 13.54 -5.72 1.44
N GLU A 167 13.23 -5.82 0.16
CA GLU A 167 12.92 -4.69 -0.70
C GLU A 167 11.42 -4.64 -1.01
N TYR A 168 10.86 -3.42 -1.00
CA TYR A 168 9.46 -3.19 -1.39
C TYR A 168 9.40 -2.62 -2.80
N ILE A 169 8.72 -3.35 -3.68
CA ILE A 169 8.51 -2.95 -5.07
C ILE A 169 7.09 -2.41 -5.20
N ALA A 170 6.94 -1.16 -5.65
CA ALA A 170 5.64 -0.55 -5.86
C ALA A 170 4.88 -1.25 -7.00
N GLY A 171 3.58 -1.48 -6.85
CA GLY A 171 2.79 -2.27 -7.79
C GLY A 171 2.53 -1.61 -9.15
N ASP A 172 2.96 -0.36 -9.36
CA ASP A 172 2.94 0.34 -10.65
C ASP A 172 4.25 0.23 -11.43
N ILE A 173 5.33 -0.18 -10.76
CA ILE A 173 6.61 -0.48 -11.40
C ILE A 173 6.49 -1.90 -11.94
N HIS A 174 6.03 -1.94 -13.15
CA HIS A 174 5.62 -3.11 -13.86
C HIS A 174 6.68 -4.20 -14.04
N GLN A 175 6.14 -5.22 -14.60
CA GLN A 175 6.68 -6.48 -15.10
C GLN A 175 8.21 -6.50 -15.27
N GLN A 176 8.83 -5.45 -15.80
CA GLN A 176 10.28 -5.40 -15.97
C GLN A 176 11.04 -5.41 -14.63
N ALA A 177 10.60 -4.62 -13.66
CA ALA A 177 11.26 -4.61 -12.34
C ALA A 177 11.03 -5.92 -11.56
N LEU A 178 9.86 -6.55 -11.77
CA LEU A 178 9.58 -7.88 -11.22
C LEU A 178 10.40 -8.96 -11.92
N GLU A 179 10.55 -8.87 -13.24
CA GLU A 179 11.39 -9.78 -14.03
C GLU A 179 12.87 -9.64 -13.63
N ASP A 180 13.37 -8.41 -13.47
CA ASP A 180 14.74 -8.15 -13.03
C ASP A 180 14.98 -8.67 -11.60
N ALA A 181 14.05 -8.42 -10.69
CA ALA A 181 14.13 -8.95 -9.32
C ALA A 181 14.04 -10.48 -9.29
N ALA A 182 13.18 -11.07 -10.14
CA ALA A 182 13.02 -12.51 -10.25
C ALA A 182 14.16 -13.21 -11.01
N ALA A 183 14.96 -12.48 -11.78
CA ALA A 183 16.13 -13.02 -12.49
C ALA A 183 17.33 -13.28 -11.57
N ASP A 184 17.35 -12.70 -10.35
CA ASP A 184 18.37 -13.00 -9.36
C ASP A 184 18.10 -14.37 -8.71
N PRO A 185 18.96 -15.38 -8.91
CA PRO A 185 18.75 -16.71 -8.36
C PRO A 185 18.83 -16.76 -6.82
N GLN A 186 19.29 -15.70 -6.19
CA GLN A 186 19.34 -15.54 -4.74
C GLN A 186 18.17 -14.70 -4.20
N SER A 187 17.20 -14.36 -5.03
CA SER A 187 16.03 -13.60 -4.59
C SER A 187 14.72 -14.37 -4.77
N LEU A 188 13.77 -14.04 -3.92
CA LEU A 188 12.41 -14.53 -3.98
C LEU A 188 11.45 -13.33 -3.90
N THR A 189 10.72 -13.12 -4.99
CA THR A 189 9.74 -12.03 -5.08
C THR A 189 8.34 -12.55 -4.80
N PHE A 190 7.70 -11.99 -3.79
CA PHE A 190 6.29 -12.18 -3.46
C PHE A 190 5.48 -11.10 -4.15
N ILE A 191 4.73 -11.47 -5.18
CA ILE A 191 3.81 -10.59 -5.91
C ILE A 191 2.49 -10.58 -5.16
N MET A 192 2.16 -9.43 -4.59
CA MET A 192 1.00 -9.26 -3.73
C MET A 192 -0.25 -8.94 -4.54
N PRO A 193 -1.42 -9.44 -4.12
CA PRO A 193 -2.68 -9.07 -4.74
C PRO A 193 -3.00 -7.59 -4.53
N SER A 194 -3.76 -7.04 -5.45
CA SER A 194 -4.40 -5.74 -5.27
C SER A 194 -5.45 -5.82 -4.16
N MET A 195 -5.62 -4.73 -3.44
CA MET A 195 -6.71 -4.57 -2.47
C MET A 195 -7.87 -3.83 -3.14
N THR A 196 -9.10 -4.11 -2.75
CA THR A 196 -10.25 -3.31 -3.16
C THR A 196 -10.49 -2.16 -2.18
N PHE A 197 -11.27 -1.15 -2.61
CA PHE A 197 -11.67 -0.07 -1.71
C PHE A 197 -12.50 -0.61 -0.53
N GLU A 198 -13.40 -1.56 -0.79
CA GLU A 198 -14.19 -2.25 0.23
C GLU A 198 -13.30 -3.01 1.23
N GLY A 199 -12.22 -3.60 0.76
CA GLY A 199 -11.23 -4.24 1.63
C GLY A 199 -10.56 -3.25 2.56
N LEU A 200 -10.18 -2.07 2.05
CA LEU A 200 -9.64 -0.97 2.85
C LEU A 200 -10.65 -0.49 3.90
N GLN A 201 -11.91 -0.28 3.50
CA GLN A 201 -12.99 0.13 4.40
C GLN A 201 -13.18 -0.88 5.54
N LYS A 202 -13.30 -2.16 5.23
CA LYS A 202 -13.45 -3.22 6.25
C LYS A 202 -12.33 -3.20 7.29
N VAL A 203 -11.08 -2.96 6.87
CA VAL A 203 -9.95 -2.86 7.81
C VAL A 203 -10.12 -1.63 8.71
N ALA A 204 -10.43 -0.47 8.12
CA ALA A 204 -10.58 0.79 8.85
C ALA A 204 -11.80 0.77 9.80
N ASP A 205 -12.94 0.27 9.36
CA ASP A 205 -14.19 0.19 10.15
C ASP A 205 -14.04 -0.74 11.37
N ASN A 206 -13.15 -1.75 11.26
CA ASN A 206 -12.78 -2.60 12.39
C ASN A 206 -11.70 -1.99 13.31
N GLY A 207 -11.36 -0.71 13.13
CA GLY A 207 -10.34 -0.01 13.93
C GLY A 207 -8.91 -0.57 13.75
N ARG A 208 -8.66 -1.28 12.66
CA ARG A 208 -7.37 -1.91 12.36
C ARG A 208 -6.54 -1.04 11.42
N TYR A 209 -5.26 -1.32 11.40
CA TYR A 209 -4.29 -0.68 10.51
C TYR A 209 -3.64 -1.72 9.63
N LEU A 210 -3.48 -1.38 8.36
CA LEU A 210 -2.70 -2.20 7.45
C LEU A 210 -1.20 -2.15 7.82
N PRO A 211 -0.46 -3.25 7.62
CA PRO A 211 1.00 -3.23 7.70
C PRO A 211 1.58 -2.16 6.76
N PRO A 212 2.78 -1.66 7.05
CA PRO A 212 3.47 -0.75 6.14
C PRO A 212 3.58 -1.32 4.74
N LYS A 213 3.41 -0.45 3.74
CA LYS A 213 3.53 -0.87 2.33
C LYS A 213 2.57 -2.02 1.95
N SER A 214 1.32 -1.97 2.41
CA SER A 214 0.29 -2.94 2.03
C SER A 214 -0.41 -2.56 0.74
N THR A 215 -0.60 -1.26 0.49
CA THR A 215 -1.30 -0.74 -0.68
C THR A 215 -0.47 0.32 -1.41
N TRP A 216 -0.39 0.21 -2.72
CA TRP A 216 0.01 1.28 -3.61
C TRP A 216 -1.24 1.88 -4.22
N ILE A 217 -1.45 3.17 -4.02
CA ILE A 217 -2.63 3.87 -4.50
C ILE A 217 -2.25 4.82 -5.63
N ALA A 218 -2.98 4.75 -6.72
CA ALA A 218 -2.82 5.61 -7.88
C ALA A 218 -4.19 6.22 -8.29
N PRO A 219 -4.19 7.40 -8.95
CA PRO A 219 -3.02 8.22 -9.28
C PRO A 219 -2.44 8.94 -8.06
N LYS A 220 -1.13 9.17 -8.06
CA LYS A 220 -0.49 10.00 -7.04
C LYS A 220 -0.38 11.44 -7.52
N LEU A 221 -0.81 12.37 -6.64
CA LEU A 221 -0.60 13.79 -6.88
C LEU A 221 0.89 14.13 -6.90
N ARG A 222 1.23 15.07 -7.78
CA ARG A 222 2.56 15.68 -7.79
C ARG A 222 2.74 16.55 -6.56
N SER A 223 3.88 16.41 -5.90
CA SER A 223 4.24 17.23 -4.75
C SER A 223 4.49 18.68 -5.17
N GLY A 224 4.08 19.63 -4.32
CA GLY A 224 4.34 21.06 -4.53
C GLY A 224 3.34 21.79 -5.40
N MET A 225 2.31 21.14 -5.93
CA MET A 225 1.23 21.81 -6.68
C MET A 225 0.42 22.74 -5.78
N THR A 226 0.22 22.33 -4.55
CA THR A 226 -0.47 23.11 -3.51
C THR A 226 0.32 23.04 -2.22
N LEU A 227 0.28 24.14 -1.45
CA LEU A 227 0.92 24.26 -0.15
C LEU A 227 -0.09 24.73 0.87
N PHE A 228 -0.06 24.15 2.06
CA PHE A 228 -0.82 24.64 3.19
C PHE A 228 0.13 25.31 4.18
N ASP A 229 -0.03 26.62 4.36
CA ASP A 229 0.78 27.43 5.24
C ASP A 229 0.10 27.53 6.62
N PHE A 230 0.78 27.07 7.65
CA PHE A 230 0.33 27.19 9.05
C PHE A 230 0.43 28.62 9.62
N GLY A 231 1.08 29.53 8.87
CA GLY A 231 1.38 30.88 9.32
C GLY A 231 2.65 30.99 10.14
N PRO A 232 3.05 32.22 10.55
CA PRO A 232 4.24 32.40 11.38
C PRO A 232 4.06 31.69 12.71
N ALA A 233 5.11 31.10 13.21
CA ALA A 233 5.18 30.63 14.59
C ALA A 233 5.01 31.85 15.51
N SER A 234 3.99 31.85 16.33
CA SER A 234 3.75 32.88 17.34
C SER A 234 4.71 32.75 18.51
#